data_8baf9e52d05d346c539bfef3bb57718e
#
_entry.id   8baf9e52d05d346c539bfef3bb57718e
#
_cell.length_a   1.000
_cell.length_b   1.000
_cell.length_c   1.000
_cell.angle_alpha   90.00
_cell.angle_beta   90.00
_cell.angle_gamma   90.00
#
_symmetry.space_group_name_H-M   'P 1'
#
loop_
_entity.id
_entity.type
_entity.pdbx_description
1 polymer ?
#
loop_
_entity_poly.entity_id
_entity_poly.type
_entity_poly.pdbx_seq_one_letter_code
_entity_poly.pdbx_strand_id
1 'polypeptide(L)'
;MKKNKPEKTAHASSLSLEKVIEIPRVALSINLDSTYGRDKLSGVLAYLKRNPRWDIPLLSDRPYMSVRELKRWKGDGIIGEFYISKDVEAMAALGIPIVNTVDTLENVEPSSTHSIPTVFHDESKVGKVAAQHLSILQRSVCLYFEVESPYCCKKRLFYFQQEIHARGGRVEVHWIKIHQNRVQVTDASHYLKAIQSHAEPICVFAATDRIALGVIRACHVLNRKIPEEVAILGCGNDKVICQVAQPQLSSIDQKTHEIGYRAAEMLDQLMGRGMPGEKPLSTANNPEICVRESSDSYALLSKEFAVALQFLREHLNEPIYVPDVVRVSGVSRRKLEGQFKKYLGRGIYQEIRSGRIATAKRLLTTTTLPLVEISRKSGFNNISALEAAIVQKFGCTGGELRANSPD
;
A
#
# COMPACT_ATOMS: atom_id res chain seq x y z
N MET A 1 0.30 18.14 -91.37
CA MET A 1 0.81 17.21 -90.31
C MET A 1 1.26 18.05 -89.13
N LYS A 2 0.44 18.19 -88.08
CA LYS A 2 0.80 18.88 -86.84
C LYS A 2 0.79 17.81 -85.69
N LYS A 3 1.93 17.63 -85.05
CA LYS A 3 2.08 16.71 -83.94
C LYS A 3 1.58 17.37 -82.67
N ASN A 4 0.57 16.77 -82.04
CA ASN A 4 0.12 17.10 -80.72
C ASN A 4 1.07 16.48 -79.70
N LYS A 5 1.61 17.28 -78.75
CA LYS A 5 2.24 16.86 -77.50
C LYS A 5 1.20 16.68 -76.42
N PRO A 6 1.22 15.66 -75.58
CA PRO A 6 0.39 15.58 -74.41
C PRO A 6 1.00 16.40 -73.25
N GLU A 7 0.18 17.25 -72.65
CA GLU A 7 0.46 17.92 -71.36
C GLU A 7 0.52 16.92 -70.23
N LYS A 8 1.61 16.96 -69.52
CA LYS A 8 1.75 16.27 -68.20
C LYS A 8 1.21 17.17 -67.10
N THR A 9 -0.01 16.91 -66.65
CA THR A 9 -0.53 17.40 -65.36
C THR A 9 0.10 16.62 -64.23
N ALA A 10 1.06 17.24 -63.56
CA ALA A 10 1.62 16.76 -62.31
C ALA A 10 0.74 17.20 -61.15
N HIS A 11 -0.15 16.34 -60.69
CA HIS A 11 -0.73 16.46 -59.35
C HIS A 11 0.27 15.90 -58.33
N ALA A 12 1.10 16.77 -57.81
CA ALA A 12 1.82 16.51 -56.59
C ALA A 12 0.82 16.68 -55.42
N SER A 13 0.19 15.60 -54.98
CA SER A 13 -0.49 15.57 -53.71
C SER A 13 0.54 15.77 -52.60
N SER A 14 0.47 16.93 -51.93
CA SER A 14 1.16 17.18 -50.68
C SER A 14 0.62 16.22 -49.64
N LEU A 15 1.32 15.11 -49.42
CA LEU A 15 1.20 14.32 -48.19
C LEU A 15 1.63 15.23 -47.04
N SER A 16 0.63 15.73 -46.31
CA SER A 16 0.86 16.36 -45.02
C SER A 16 1.63 15.33 -44.17
N LEU A 17 2.85 15.66 -43.80
CA LEU A 17 3.61 14.92 -42.80
C LEU A 17 2.77 14.94 -41.51
N GLU A 18 2.00 13.88 -41.27
CA GLU A 18 1.44 13.61 -39.95
C GLU A 18 2.63 13.70 -38.96
N LYS A 19 2.48 14.57 -37.95
CA LYS A 19 3.43 14.67 -36.88
C LYS A 19 3.63 13.25 -36.33
N VAL A 20 4.82 12.69 -36.53
CA VAL A 20 5.24 11.45 -35.84
C VAL A 20 5.13 11.76 -34.36
N ILE A 21 4.15 11.19 -33.69
CA ILE A 21 4.02 11.29 -32.24
C ILE A 21 5.17 10.48 -31.67
N GLU A 22 6.24 11.16 -31.28
CA GLU A 22 7.35 10.50 -30.57
C GLU A 22 6.82 9.97 -29.24
N ILE A 23 6.89 8.66 -29.06
CA ILE A 23 6.50 7.99 -27.82
C ILE A 23 7.57 8.29 -26.77
N PRO A 24 7.22 8.96 -25.64
CA PRO A 24 8.21 9.28 -24.60
C PRO A 24 8.86 8.02 -24.04
N ARG A 25 10.18 8.07 -23.89
CA ARG A 25 11.00 6.98 -23.31
C ARG A 25 11.19 7.23 -21.82
N VAL A 26 10.62 6.37 -20.97
CA VAL A 26 10.65 6.52 -19.52
C VAL A 26 11.39 5.35 -18.86
N ALA A 27 12.45 5.66 -18.09
CA ALA A 27 13.15 4.66 -17.30
C ALA A 27 12.47 4.43 -15.96
N LEU A 28 12.41 3.16 -15.55
CA LEU A 28 11.96 2.77 -14.20
C LEU A 28 13.16 2.26 -13.39
N SER A 29 13.41 2.87 -12.23
CA SER A 29 14.40 2.43 -11.24
C SER A 29 13.68 1.98 -9.98
N ILE A 30 12.84 0.95 -10.13
CA ILE A 30 12.00 0.38 -9.08
C ILE A 30 12.40 -1.08 -8.89
N ASN A 31 12.62 -1.51 -7.63
CA ASN A 31 13.00 -2.90 -7.32
C ASN A 31 11.80 -3.85 -7.47
N LEU A 32 11.69 -4.50 -8.63
CA LEU A 32 10.61 -5.44 -8.95
C LEU A 32 10.73 -6.82 -8.27
N ASP A 33 11.82 -7.13 -7.59
CA ASP A 33 11.95 -8.35 -6.78
C ASP A 33 11.07 -8.28 -5.52
N SER A 34 10.74 -7.07 -5.07
CA SER A 34 9.84 -6.82 -3.96
C SER A 34 8.39 -6.70 -4.41
N THR A 35 7.43 -7.12 -3.58
CA THR A 35 6.01 -6.85 -3.78
C THR A 35 5.74 -5.35 -3.82
N TYR A 36 6.42 -4.60 -2.97
CA TYR A 36 6.37 -3.13 -2.92
C TYR A 36 6.68 -2.47 -4.28
N GLY A 37 7.75 -2.91 -4.96
CA GLY A 37 8.09 -2.40 -6.29
C GLY A 37 7.11 -2.87 -7.36
N ARG A 38 6.63 -4.12 -7.31
CA ARG A 38 5.62 -4.62 -8.26
C ARG A 38 4.29 -3.89 -8.13
N ASP A 39 3.87 -3.54 -6.92
CA ASP A 39 2.65 -2.75 -6.69
C ASP A 39 2.79 -1.32 -7.22
N LYS A 40 3.96 -0.69 -7.09
CA LYS A 40 4.24 0.60 -7.74
C LYS A 40 4.17 0.48 -9.26
N LEU A 41 4.82 -0.52 -9.85
CA LEU A 41 4.73 -0.76 -11.29
C LEU A 41 3.28 -0.96 -11.74
N SER A 42 2.50 -1.72 -10.99
CA SER A 42 1.06 -1.91 -11.27
C SER A 42 0.31 -0.57 -11.30
N GLY A 43 0.65 0.36 -10.39
CA GLY A 43 0.11 1.72 -10.39
C GLY A 43 0.51 2.54 -11.63
N VAL A 44 1.78 2.49 -12.02
CA VAL A 44 2.26 3.13 -13.27
C VAL A 44 1.51 2.58 -14.48
N LEU A 45 1.38 1.26 -14.58
CA LEU A 45 0.66 0.61 -15.68
C LEU A 45 -0.84 0.96 -15.69
N ALA A 46 -1.47 1.13 -14.53
CA ALA A 46 -2.85 1.59 -14.42
C ALA A 46 -3.03 3.01 -14.97
N TYR A 47 -2.08 3.92 -14.70
CA TYR A 47 -2.07 5.25 -15.32
C TYR A 47 -1.96 5.16 -16.84
N LEU A 48 -1.04 4.36 -17.37
CA LEU A 48 -0.76 4.24 -18.81
C LEU A 48 -1.92 3.61 -19.61
N LYS A 49 -2.80 2.84 -18.98
CA LYS A 49 -4.01 2.33 -19.63
C LYS A 49 -4.96 3.43 -20.07
N ARG A 50 -4.93 4.59 -19.41
CA ARG A 50 -5.84 5.72 -19.65
C ARG A 50 -5.20 6.89 -20.37
N ASN A 51 -3.87 6.92 -20.45
CA ASN A 51 -3.08 8.06 -20.87
C ASN A 51 -2.07 7.65 -21.97
N PRO A 52 -1.33 8.62 -22.57
CA PRO A 52 -0.36 8.34 -23.61
C PRO A 52 0.61 7.21 -23.23
N ARG A 53 0.94 6.38 -24.20
CA ARG A 53 1.86 5.26 -24.04
C ARG A 53 3.29 5.77 -23.91
N TRP A 54 4.02 5.24 -22.95
CA TRP A 54 5.46 5.40 -22.84
C TRP A 54 6.18 4.16 -23.41
N ASP A 55 7.37 4.38 -23.97
CA ASP A 55 8.34 3.31 -24.18
C ASP A 55 9.10 3.10 -22.86
N ILE A 56 8.88 1.95 -22.21
CA ILE A 56 9.52 1.58 -20.95
C ILE A 56 10.51 0.45 -21.22
N PRO A 57 11.81 0.72 -21.33
CA PRO A 57 12.81 -0.32 -21.53
C PRO A 57 12.97 -1.13 -20.23
N LEU A 58 12.49 -2.36 -20.24
CA LEU A 58 12.77 -3.33 -19.19
C LEU A 58 14.07 -4.05 -19.50
N LEU A 59 15.00 -4.04 -18.55
CA LEU A 59 16.25 -4.79 -18.70
C LEU A 59 15.98 -6.28 -18.57
N SER A 60 16.53 -7.07 -19.48
CA SER A 60 16.27 -8.52 -19.56
C SER A 60 16.87 -9.33 -18.43
N ASP A 61 17.92 -8.83 -17.80
CA ASP A 61 18.72 -9.50 -16.77
C ASP A 61 18.49 -9.00 -15.36
N ARG A 62 17.80 -7.85 -15.22
CA ARG A 62 17.43 -7.28 -13.93
C ARG A 62 16.24 -6.33 -14.04
N PRO A 63 15.44 -6.25 -12.97
CA PRO A 63 14.17 -5.55 -13.01
C PRO A 63 14.26 -4.01 -12.88
N TYR A 64 15.45 -3.43 -12.71
CA TYR A 64 15.59 -1.98 -12.52
C TYR A 64 16.94 -1.45 -12.98
N MET A 65 16.98 -0.16 -13.35
CA MET A 65 18.21 0.57 -13.68
C MET A 65 18.89 1.10 -12.41
N SER A 66 20.19 0.89 -12.29
CA SER A 66 20.99 1.51 -11.23
C SER A 66 21.19 3.01 -11.49
N VAL A 67 21.49 3.78 -10.43
CA VAL A 67 21.84 5.21 -10.54
C VAL A 67 22.98 5.44 -11.55
N ARG A 68 23.96 4.54 -11.62
CA ARG A 68 25.06 4.62 -12.60
C ARG A 68 24.58 4.54 -14.04
N GLU A 69 23.59 3.73 -14.32
CA GLU A 69 23.00 3.58 -15.67
C GLU A 69 22.09 4.74 -15.99
N LEU A 70 21.29 5.19 -15.02
CA LEU A 70 20.44 6.37 -15.16
C LEU A 70 21.25 7.63 -15.50
N LYS A 71 22.47 7.78 -14.98
CA LYS A 71 23.38 8.88 -15.37
C LYS A 71 23.74 8.90 -16.86
N ARG A 72 23.52 7.80 -17.58
CA ARG A 72 23.75 7.67 -19.03
C ARG A 72 22.44 7.58 -19.81
N TRP A 73 21.31 7.70 -19.10
CA TRP A 73 20.01 7.63 -19.71
C TRP A 73 19.78 8.77 -20.69
N LYS A 74 19.23 8.45 -21.88
CA LYS A 74 18.90 9.40 -22.93
C LYS A 74 17.42 9.26 -23.31
N GLY A 75 16.53 9.29 -22.36
CA GLY A 75 15.09 9.31 -22.54
C GLY A 75 14.49 10.57 -21.95
N ASP A 76 13.16 10.61 -21.90
CA ASP A 76 12.38 11.80 -21.61
C ASP A 76 12.02 11.92 -20.13
N GLY A 77 12.08 10.82 -19.36
CA GLY A 77 11.73 10.85 -17.95
C GLY A 77 12.22 9.64 -17.16
N ILE A 78 12.17 9.76 -15.82
CA ILE A 78 12.58 8.72 -14.88
C ILE A 78 11.58 8.66 -13.71
N ILE A 79 11.14 7.44 -13.34
CA ILE A 79 10.51 7.15 -12.05
C ILE A 79 11.44 6.22 -11.27
N GLY A 80 11.82 6.58 -10.03
CA GLY A 80 12.79 5.81 -9.28
C GLY A 80 12.60 5.78 -7.78
N GLU A 81 13.40 4.94 -7.12
CA GLU A 81 13.53 4.80 -5.67
C GLU A 81 14.92 5.29 -5.24
N PHE A 82 15.01 6.57 -4.89
CA PHE A 82 16.28 7.22 -4.49
C PHE A 82 16.24 7.51 -3.00
N TYR A 83 16.81 6.62 -2.20
CA TYR A 83 16.72 6.62 -0.73
C TYR A 83 17.73 7.52 -0.03
N ILE A 84 18.83 7.88 -0.69
CA ILE A 84 19.91 8.68 -0.11
C ILE A 84 20.09 10.01 -0.86
N SER A 85 20.41 11.08 -0.13
CA SER A 85 20.53 12.43 -0.68
C SER A 85 21.50 12.52 -1.86
N LYS A 86 22.61 11.79 -1.82
CA LYS A 86 23.59 11.74 -2.91
C LYS A 86 23.01 11.22 -4.24
N ASP A 87 22.11 10.24 -4.19
CA ASP A 87 21.46 9.71 -5.38
C ASP A 87 20.41 10.69 -5.89
N VAL A 88 19.66 11.31 -5.00
CA VAL A 88 18.67 12.36 -5.32
C VAL A 88 19.35 13.55 -6.01
N GLU A 89 20.47 14.04 -5.48
CA GLU A 89 21.27 15.13 -6.07
C GLU A 89 21.82 14.73 -7.45
N ALA A 90 22.34 13.51 -7.56
CA ALA A 90 22.84 12.98 -8.82
C ALA A 90 21.75 12.88 -9.89
N MET A 91 20.52 12.56 -9.52
CA MET A 91 19.37 12.55 -10.43
C MET A 91 18.92 13.97 -10.77
N ALA A 92 18.83 14.87 -9.81
CA ALA A 92 18.48 16.27 -10.04
C ALA A 92 19.42 16.96 -11.06
N ALA A 93 20.70 16.58 -11.07
CA ALA A 93 21.70 17.10 -11.98
C ALA A 93 21.53 16.67 -13.46
N LEU A 94 20.64 15.70 -13.76
CA LEU A 94 20.39 15.26 -15.13
C LEU A 94 19.58 16.26 -15.97
N GLY A 95 18.84 17.17 -15.33
CA GLY A 95 18.06 18.20 -16.03
C GLY A 95 16.86 17.69 -16.83
N ILE A 96 16.46 16.43 -16.64
CA ILE A 96 15.25 15.84 -17.23
C ILE A 96 14.16 15.63 -16.17
N PRO A 97 12.88 15.47 -16.56
CA PRO A 97 11.81 15.13 -15.64
C PRO A 97 12.06 13.85 -14.86
N ILE A 98 12.04 13.94 -13.52
CA ILE A 98 12.26 12.80 -12.61
C ILE A 98 11.27 12.87 -11.47
N VAL A 99 10.71 11.72 -11.11
CA VAL A 99 9.87 11.56 -9.92
C VAL A 99 10.47 10.50 -9.00
N ASN A 100 10.76 10.88 -7.76
CA ASN A 100 11.14 9.94 -6.71
C ASN A 100 9.89 9.31 -6.06
N THR A 101 9.95 8.03 -5.72
CA THR A 101 8.82 7.29 -5.14
C THR A 101 9.08 6.83 -3.71
N VAL A 102 10.04 7.42 -3.04
CA VAL A 102 10.39 7.17 -1.63
C VAL A 102 10.78 8.48 -0.94
N ASP A 103 10.53 8.57 0.36
CA ASP A 103 11.10 9.63 1.19
C ASP A 103 12.58 9.37 1.41
N THR A 104 13.38 10.42 1.55
CA THR A 104 14.79 10.27 1.93
C THR A 104 14.88 9.79 3.38
N LEU A 105 15.65 8.74 3.63
CA LEU A 105 15.67 8.03 4.92
C LEU A 105 16.57 8.69 5.98
N GLU A 106 17.29 9.75 5.61
CA GLU A 106 18.33 10.34 6.44
C GLU A 106 17.79 11.17 7.60
N ASN A 107 16.56 11.67 7.50
CA ASN A 107 15.96 12.55 8.50
C ASN A 107 14.66 12.01 9.08
N VAL A 108 14.51 12.07 10.41
CA VAL A 108 13.25 11.81 11.11
C VAL A 108 12.25 12.97 10.89
N GLU A 109 12.76 14.20 10.77
CA GLU A 109 11.98 15.39 10.46
C GLU A 109 11.67 15.48 8.96
N PRO A 110 10.48 15.98 8.57
CA PRO A 110 10.16 16.20 7.17
C PRO A 110 11.16 17.21 6.57
N SER A 111 11.93 16.79 5.57
CA SER A 111 12.70 17.74 4.78
C SER A 111 11.73 18.63 4.01
N SER A 112 11.76 19.94 4.25
CA SER A 112 10.93 20.90 3.55
C SER A 112 11.38 21.14 2.08
N THR A 113 12.53 20.62 1.69
CA THR A 113 13.11 20.81 0.36
C THR A 113 13.58 19.50 -0.25
N HIS A 114 12.79 18.95 -1.16
CA HIS A 114 13.22 17.86 -2.01
C HIS A 114 13.88 18.40 -3.30
N SER A 115 15.03 17.85 -3.66
CA SER A 115 15.74 18.26 -4.88
C SER A 115 15.04 17.82 -6.16
N ILE A 116 14.13 16.85 -6.09
CA ILE A 116 13.27 16.37 -7.18
C ILE A 116 11.83 16.15 -6.69
N PRO A 117 10.82 16.23 -7.56
CA PRO A 117 9.44 15.88 -7.24
C PRO A 117 9.35 14.48 -6.64
N THR A 118 8.56 14.34 -5.56
CA THR A 118 8.52 13.09 -4.79
C THR A 118 7.08 12.69 -4.43
N VAL A 119 6.77 11.40 -4.62
CA VAL A 119 5.52 10.76 -4.17
C VAL A 119 5.88 9.62 -3.25
N PHE A 120 5.43 9.61 -1.99
CA PHE A 120 5.91 8.66 -1.00
C PHE A 120 4.86 8.31 0.06
N HIS A 121 5.16 7.31 0.88
CA HIS A 121 4.36 6.98 2.06
C HIS A 121 4.70 7.91 3.22
N ASP A 122 3.67 8.30 3.97
CA ASP A 122 3.89 8.92 5.27
C ASP A 122 4.20 7.83 6.32
N GLU A 123 5.47 7.54 6.48
CA GLU A 123 5.97 6.53 7.40
C GLU A 123 5.65 6.83 8.88
N SER A 124 5.41 8.10 9.22
CA SER A 124 4.93 8.48 10.55
C SER A 124 3.53 7.91 10.82
N LYS A 125 2.66 7.96 9.82
CA LYS A 125 1.31 7.36 9.91
C LYS A 125 1.36 5.85 10.01
N VAL A 126 2.28 5.20 9.27
CA VAL A 126 2.48 3.74 9.35
C VAL A 126 2.85 3.32 10.77
N GLY A 127 3.84 3.99 11.38
CA GLY A 127 4.25 3.73 12.78
C GLY A 127 3.11 3.94 13.78
N LYS A 128 2.37 5.05 13.64
CA LYS A 128 1.23 5.37 14.52
C LYS A 128 0.10 4.34 14.40
N VAL A 129 -0.28 3.98 13.19
CA VAL A 129 -1.35 2.99 12.95
C VAL A 129 -0.97 1.61 13.50
N ALA A 130 0.30 1.19 13.33
CA ALA A 130 0.81 -0.05 13.92
C ALA A 130 0.69 -0.04 15.45
N ALA A 131 1.15 1.04 16.09
CA ALA A 131 1.11 1.18 17.54
C ALA A 131 -0.33 1.22 18.08
N GLN A 132 -1.23 1.96 17.43
CA GLN A 132 -2.64 2.01 17.80
C GLN A 132 -3.29 0.63 17.78
N HIS A 133 -3.04 -0.15 16.73
CA HIS A 133 -3.58 -1.49 16.60
C HIS A 133 -3.07 -2.44 17.69
N LEU A 134 -1.75 -2.52 17.86
CA LEU A 134 -1.14 -3.43 18.81
C LEU A 134 -1.39 -3.04 20.28
N SER A 135 -1.58 -1.75 20.58
CA SER A 135 -1.90 -1.27 21.92
C SER A 135 -3.27 -1.74 22.44
N ILE A 136 -4.20 -2.12 21.55
CA ILE A 136 -5.50 -2.68 21.95
C ILE A 136 -5.33 -3.91 22.85
N LEU A 137 -4.25 -4.68 22.64
CA LEU A 137 -3.92 -5.88 23.39
C LEU A 137 -3.40 -5.60 24.80
N GLN A 138 -3.09 -4.34 25.14
CA GLN A 138 -2.59 -3.92 26.45
C GLN A 138 -1.36 -4.72 26.93
N ARG A 139 -0.47 -5.07 25.99
CA ARG A 139 0.78 -5.77 26.30
C ARG A 139 1.89 -4.79 26.60
N SER A 140 2.70 -5.07 27.62
CA SER A 140 3.75 -4.17 28.07
C SER A 140 4.95 -4.11 27.12
N VAL A 141 5.15 -5.16 26.31
CA VAL A 141 6.31 -5.28 25.41
C VAL A 141 5.90 -5.45 23.98
N CYS A 142 6.46 -4.63 23.10
CA CYS A 142 6.40 -4.77 21.65
C CYS A 142 7.81 -4.99 21.09
N LEU A 143 8.03 -6.07 20.34
CA LEU A 143 9.26 -6.27 19.59
C LEU A 143 9.11 -5.62 18.20
N TYR A 144 10.13 -4.91 17.77
CA TYR A 144 10.25 -4.39 16.40
C TYR A 144 11.38 -5.10 15.68
N PHE A 145 11.09 -5.74 14.55
CA PHE A 145 12.09 -6.41 13.73
C PHE A 145 12.26 -5.70 12.37
N GLU A 146 13.50 -5.39 12.05
CA GLU A 146 13.88 -4.78 10.77
C GLU A 146 15.26 -5.29 10.33
N VAL A 147 15.53 -5.25 9.04
CA VAL A 147 16.86 -5.53 8.48
C VAL A 147 17.79 -4.35 8.74
N GLU A 148 18.99 -4.63 9.26
CA GLU A 148 20.04 -3.62 9.41
C GLU A 148 20.53 -3.18 8.00
N SER A 149 20.06 -2.03 7.56
CA SER A 149 20.31 -1.51 6.22
C SER A 149 20.33 0.02 6.26
N PRO A 150 21.12 0.70 5.42
CA PRO A 150 20.97 2.13 5.21
C PRO A 150 19.58 2.53 4.70
N TYR A 151 18.81 1.57 4.20
CA TYR A 151 17.44 1.76 3.70
C TYR A 151 16.35 1.44 4.73
N CYS A 152 16.69 1.20 6.01
CA CYS A 152 15.71 0.99 7.07
C CYS A 152 14.94 2.27 7.40
N CYS A 153 13.64 2.15 7.68
CA CYS A 153 12.80 3.30 7.92
C CYS A 153 12.81 3.76 9.39
N LYS A 154 13.79 4.58 9.75
CA LYS A 154 13.93 5.15 11.10
C LYS A 154 12.71 5.96 11.54
N LYS A 155 12.06 6.66 10.60
CA LYS A 155 10.85 7.48 10.87
C LYS A 155 9.68 6.60 11.34
N ARG A 156 9.44 5.46 10.68
CA ARG A 156 8.40 4.50 11.11
C ARG A 156 8.65 4.00 12.52
N LEU A 157 9.87 3.56 12.80
CA LEU A 157 10.27 3.07 14.12
C LEU A 157 10.09 4.17 15.19
N PHE A 158 10.56 5.39 14.93
CA PHE A 158 10.46 6.50 15.87
C PHE A 158 9.00 6.77 16.29
N TYR A 159 8.08 6.90 15.34
CA TYR A 159 6.67 7.16 15.65
C TYR A 159 5.97 5.94 16.26
N PHE A 160 6.37 4.72 15.90
CA PHE A 160 5.89 3.51 16.56
C PHE A 160 6.30 3.50 18.04
N GLN A 161 7.57 3.77 18.35
CA GLN A 161 8.07 3.85 19.73
C GLN A 161 7.36 4.94 20.53
N GLN A 162 7.23 6.15 19.97
CA GLN A 162 6.53 7.27 20.60
C GLN A 162 5.11 6.90 21.05
N GLU A 163 4.34 6.30 20.13
CA GLU A 163 2.95 5.92 20.38
C GLU A 163 2.82 4.78 21.40
N ILE A 164 3.70 3.79 21.37
CA ILE A 164 3.71 2.69 22.36
C ILE A 164 4.10 3.23 23.76
N HIS A 165 5.14 4.07 23.84
CA HIS A 165 5.57 4.66 25.12
C HIS A 165 4.48 5.58 25.71
N ALA A 166 3.80 6.38 24.90
CA ALA A 166 2.70 7.22 25.36
C ALA A 166 1.53 6.41 25.97
N ARG A 167 1.44 5.11 25.68
CA ARG A 167 0.45 4.17 26.23
C ARG A 167 0.99 3.27 27.33
N GLY A 168 2.21 3.56 27.83
CA GLY A 168 2.84 2.83 28.93
C GLY A 168 3.53 1.53 28.53
N GLY A 169 3.63 1.22 27.24
CA GLY A 169 4.38 0.07 26.73
C GLY A 169 5.86 0.40 26.46
N ARG A 170 6.65 -0.62 26.19
CA ARG A 170 8.05 -0.46 25.74
C ARG A 170 8.28 -1.17 24.42
N VAL A 171 9.22 -0.65 23.61
CA VAL A 171 9.61 -1.25 22.34
C VAL A 171 11.05 -1.72 22.42
N GLU A 172 11.27 -3.00 22.12
CA GLU A 172 12.59 -3.60 21.96
C GLU A 172 12.89 -3.76 20.46
N VAL A 173 14.00 -3.19 20.01
CA VAL A 173 14.37 -3.15 18.60
C VAL A 173 15.40 -4.22 18.30
N HIS A 174 15.11 -5.06 17.32
CA HIS A 174 15.97 -6.15 16.89
C HIS A 174 16.35 -5.98 15.41
N TRP A 175 17.64 -5.75 15.16
CA TRP A 175 18.19 -5.60 13.85
C TRP A 175 18.65 -6.95 13.29
N ILE A 176 18.16 -7.31 12.11
CA ILE A 176 18.55 -8.52 11.41
C ILE A 176 19.76 -8.18 10.53
N LYS A 177 20.93 -8.72 10.87
CA LYS A 177 22.17 -8.46 10.14
C LYS A 177 22.19 -9.21 8.80
N ILE A 178 22.56 -8.49 7.73
CA ILE A 178 22.76 -9.06 6.40
C ILE A 178 24.19 -9.64 6.33
N HIS A 179 24.31 -10.95 6.14
CA HIS A 179 25.58 -11.58 5.82
C HIS A 179 25.63 -11.93 4.32
N GLN A 180 26.66 -11.45 3.60
CA GLN A 180 27.00 -11.80 2.20
C GLN A 180 25.83 -11.70 1.19
N ASN A 181 25.06 -10.60 1.19
CA ASN A 181 23.95 -10.34 0.26
C ASN A 181 22.83 -11.40 0.20
N ARG A 182 22.76 -12.33 1.16
CA ARG A 182 21.71 -13.36 1.24
C ARG A 182 21.16 -13.47 2.65
N VAL A 183 20.24 -12.58 3.02
CA VAL A 183 19.45 -12.74 4.23
C VAL A 183 18.16 -13.46 3.88
N GLN A 184 18.01 -14.68 4.36
CA GLN A 184 16.70 -15.31 4.41
C GLN A 184 15.94 -14.79 5.62
N VAL A 185 15.39 -13.58 5.52
CA VAL A 185 14.59 -12.96 6.60
C VAL A 185 13.39 -13.82 7.03
N THR A 186 13.08 -14.86 6.28
CA THR A 186 12.05 -15.83 6.65
C THR A 186 12.61 -17.00 7.48
N ASP A 187 13.92 -17.02 7.79
CA ASP A 187 14.51 -18.02 8.66
C ASP A 187 14.16 -17.72 10.14
N ALA A 188 13.58 -18.70 10.81
CA ALA A 188 13.18 -18.61 12.21
C ALA A 188 14.33 -18.27 13.16
N SER A 189 15.56 -18.71 12.85
CA SER A 189 16.73 -18.56 13.71
C SER A 189 17.02 -17.12 14.12
N HIS A 190 16.68 -16.14 13.28
CA HIS A 190 16.87 -14.72 13.58
C HIS A 190 16.00 -14.20 14.73
N TYR A 191 14.91 -14.89 15.08
CA TYR A 191 13.86 -14.40 15.97
C TYR A 191 13.78 -15.19 17.28
N LEU A 192 14.30 -16.44 17.31
CA LEU A 192 14.13 -17.38 18.43
C LEU A 192 14.54 -16.77 19.76
N LYS A 193 15.75 -16.22 19.84
CA LYS A 193 16.28 -15.65 21.10
C LYS A 193 15.42 -14.50 21.62
N ALA A 194 14.99 -13.60 20.75
CA ALA A 194 14.18 -12.45 21.14
C ALA A 194 12.80 -12.87 21.65
N ILE A 195 12.15 -13.84 21.00
CA ILE A 195 10.83 -14.33 21.41
C ILE A 195 10.93 -15.15 22.69
N GLN A 196 11.96 -16.00 22.80
CA GLN A 196 12.15 -16.88 23.95
C GLN A 196 12.49 -16.13 25.25
N SER A 197 13.09 -14.92 25.14
CA SER A 197 13.43 -14.10 26.31
C SER A 197 12.20 -13.53 27.05
N HIS A 198 11.00 -13.66 26.49
CA HIS A 198 9.75 -13.18 27.07
C HIS A 198 8.82 -14.34 27.43
N ALA A 199 8.59 -14.55 28.73
CA ALA A 199 7.57 -15.50 29.19
C ALA A 199 6.15 -14.92 29.06
N GLU A 200 6.00 -13.61 29.27
CA GLU A 200 4.74 -12.88 29.15
C GLU A 200 4.31 -12.70 27.69
N PRO A 201 3.01 -12.52 27.45
CA PRO A 201 2.51 -12.22 26.12
C PRO A 201 3.07 -10.91 25.54
N ILE A 202 3.52 -10.95 24.29
CA ILE A 202 4.16 -9.82 23.58
C ILE A 202 3.42 -9.47 22.29
N CYS A 203 3.67 -8.24 21.79
CA CYS A 203 3.35 -7.86 20.42
C CYS A 203 4.61 -7.84 19.56
N VAL A 204 4.45 -8.07 18.26
CA VAL A 204 5.51 -7.93 17.27
C VAL A 204 5.04 -7.03 16.15
N PHE A 205 5.80 -5.98 15.83
CA PHE A 205 5.70 -5.24 14.60
C PHE A 205 6.90 -5.57 13.71
N ALA A 206 6.66 -6.26 12.62
CA ALA A 206 7.68 -6.59 11.63
C ALA A 206 7.66 -5.56 10.49
N ALA A 207 8.82 -5.02 10.15
CA ALA A 207 8.95 -3.96 9.13
C ALA A 207 8.47 -4.38 7.73
N THR A 208 8.43 -5.71 7.46
CA THR A 208 7.87 -6.30 6.24
C THR A 208 7.14 -7.60 6.53
N ASP A 209 6.23 -8.01 5.63
CA ASP A 209 5.53 -9.30 5.74
C ASP A 209 6.47 -10.50 5.68
N ARG A 210 7.61 -10.40 4.98
CA ARG A 210 8.63 -11.46 4.94
C ARG A 210 9.29 -11.65 6.31
N ILE A 211 9.57 -10.57 7.02
CA ILE A 211 10.07 -10.62 8.41
C ILE A 211 9.00 -11.24 9.31
N ALA A 212 7.75 -10.80 9.19
CA ALA A 212 6.63 -11.35 9.97
C ALA A 212 6.46 -12.85 9.76
N LEU A 213 6.62 -13.36 8.53
CA LEU A 213 6.60 -14.80 8.25
C LEU A 213 7.74 -15.55 8.98
N GLY A 214 8.93 -14.95 9.08
CA GLY A 214 10.03 -15.50 9.86
C GLY A 214 9.70 -15.56 11.36
N VAL A 215 9.06 -14.53 11.90
CA VAL A 215 8.58 -14.49 13.28
C VAL A 215 7.53 -15.57 13.55
N ILE A 216 6.56 -15.76 12.63
CA ILE A 216 5.56 -16.84 12.73
C ILE A 216 6.24 -18.21 12.80
N ARG A 217 7.21 -18.46 11.93
CA ARG A 217 7.99 -19.71 11.93
C ARG A 217 8.76 -19.91 13.26
N ALA A 218 9.33 -18.85 13.81
CA ALA A 218 9.99 -18.90 15.12
C ALA A 218 9.00 -19.23 16.25
N CYS A 219 7.80 -18.66 16.22
CA CYS A 219 6.73 -19.02 17.17
C CYS A 219 6.35 -20.50 17.07
N HIS A 220 6.26 -21.07 15.86
CA HIS A 220 6.01 -22.51 15.68
C HIS A 220 7.14 -23.37 16.28
N VAL A 221 8.40 -23.01 16.03
CA VAL A 221 9.57 -23.73 16.62
C VAL A 221 9.54 -23.68 18.15
N LEU A 222 9.14 -22.54 18.72
CA LEU A 222 9.04 -22.32 20.16
C LEU A 222 7.72 -22.81 20.77
N ASN A 223 6.82 -23.35 19.95
CA ASN A 223 5.45 -23.73 20.34
C ASN A 223 4.67 -22.60 21.03
N ARG A 224 4.90 -21.33 20.59
CA ARG A 224 4.19 -20.13 21.09
C ARG A 224 2.92 -19.93 20.29
N LYS A 225 1.81 -19.68 20.99
CA LYS A 225 0.49 -19.46 20.38
C LYS A 225 0.37 -18.05 19.78
N ILE A 226 -0.15 -17.99 18.55
CA ILE A 226 -0.42 -16.75 17.83
C ILE A 226 -1.94 -16.65 17.64
N PRO A 227 -2.58 -15.55 18.03
CA PRO A 227 -2.05 -14.30 18.60
C PRO A 227 -1.97 -14.29 20.13
N GLU A 228 -2.35 -15.35 20.85
CA GLU A 228 -2.55 -15.37 22.30
C GLU A 228 -1.29 -14.97 23.09
N GLU A 229 -0.14 -15.53 22.74
CA GLU A 229 1.14 -15.22 23.39
C GLU A 229 1.99 -14.26 22.58
N VAL A 230 1.92 -14.32 21.23
CA VAL A 230 2.66 -13.46 20.33
C VAL A 230 1.73 -12.92 19.25
N ALA A 231 1.28 -11.68 19.38
CA ALA A 231 0.50 -11.03 18.32
C ALA A 231 1.43 -10.40 17.28
N ILE A 232 1.20 -10.68 16.00
CA ILE A 232 2.14 -10.33 14.94
C ILE A 232 1.45 -9.46 13.90
N LEU A 233 2.05 -8.29 13.61
CA LEU A 233 1.66 -7.37 12.56
C LEU A 233 2.80 -7.20 11.55
N GLY A 234 2.52 -7.44 10.28
CA GLY A 234 3.43 -7.17 9.15
C GLY A 234 3.19 -5.81 8.53
N CYS A 235 3.92 -5.52 7.45
CA CYS A 235 3.78 -4.31 6.65
C CYS A 235 4.07 -4.59 5.18
N GLY A 236 3.22 -4.05 4.30
CA GLY A 236 3.25 -4.23 2.85
C GLY A 236 2.00 -4.88 2.29
N ASN A 237 1.28 -5.66 3.09
CA ASN A 237 0.08 -6.42 2.71
C ASN A 237 0.30 -7.29 1.46
N ASP A 238 1.46 -7.96 1.40
CA ASP A 238 1.73 -8.97 0.38
C ASP A 238 0.68 -10.08 0.46
N LYS A 239 -0.23 -10.12 -0.49
CA LYS A 239 -1.39 -11.03 -0.48
C LYS A 239 -0.96 -12.49 -0.41
N VAL A 240 0.13 -12.86 -1.09
CA VAL A 240 0.63 -14.24 -1.11
C VAL A 240 1.19 -14.60 0.26
N ILE A 241 2.09 -13.78 0.81
CA ILE A 241 2.70 -14.02 2.12
C ILE A 241 1.64 -14.04 3.22
N CYS A 242 0.73 -13.05 3.20
CA CYS A 242 -0.31 -12.94 4.23
C CYS A 242 -1.28 -14.13 4.26
N GLN A 243 -1.59 -14.72 3.09
CA GLN A 243 -2.48 -15.88 2.98
C GLN A 243 -1.79 -17.21 3.24
N VAL A 244 -0.52 -17.35 2.86
CA VAL A 244 0.26 -18.58 3.09
C VAL A 244 0.70 -18.73 4.53
N ALA A 245 0.85 -17.62 5.26
CA ALA A 245 1.19 -17.65 6.68
C ALA A 245 0.10 -18.38 7.49
N GLN A 246 0.52 -19.16 8.47
CA GLN A 246 -0.37 -19.86 9.42
C GLN A 246 0.05 -19.54 10.84
N PRO A 247 -0.80 -18.82 11.61
CA PRO A 247 -2.08 -18.21 11.19
C PRO A 247 -1.89 -17.10 10.13
N GLN A 248 -2.98 -16.77 9.39
CA GLN A 248 -2.95 -15.74 8.35
C GLN A 248 -2.46 -14.40 8.91
N LEU A 249 -1.53 -13.76 8.20
CA LEU A 249 -0.82 -12.58 8.67
C LEU A 249 -1.63 -11.29 8.50
N SER A 250 -1.89 -10.60 9.61
CA SER A 250 -2.33 -9.21 9.64
C SER A 250 -1.21 -8.31 9.16
N SER A 251 -1.53 -7.35 8.29
CA SER A 251 -0.51 -6.48 7.71
C SER A 251 -1.05 -5.09 7.40
N ILE A 252 -0.16 -4.10 7.39
CA ILE A 252 -0.46 -2.74 7.00
C ILE A 252 -0.40 -2.61 5.48
N ASP A 253 -1.50 -2.22 4.87
CA ASP A 253 -1.58 -1.80 3.47
C ASP A 253 -1.16 -0.33 3.38
N GLN A 254 0.00 -0.09 2.78
CA GLN A 254 0.58 1.25 2.61
C GLN A 254 0.03 1.99 1.37
N LYS A 255 -0.89 1.39 0.61
CA LYS A 255 -1.42 1.96 -0.65
C LYS A 255 -0.33 2.20 -1.71
N THR A 256 0.59 1.27 -1.84
CA THR A 256 1.77 1.38 -2.70
C THR A 256 1.42 1.52 -4.18
N HIS A 257 0.34 0.89 -4.64
CA HIS A 257 -0.19 1.07 -5.99
C HIS A 257 -0.50 2.55 -6.31
N GLU A 258 -1.07 3.27 -5.34
CA GLU A 258 -1.38 4.70 -5.52
C GLU A 258 -0.12 5.56 -5.71
N ILE A 259 0.99 5.19 -5.06
CA ILE A 259 2.29 5.86 -5.28
C ILE A 259 2.71 5.76 -6.74
N GLY A 260 2.64 4.56 -7.31
CA GLY A 260 3.00 4.33 -8.71
C GLY A 260 2.12 5.13 -9.69
N TYR A 261 0.81 5.13 -9.46
CA TYR A 261 -0.15 5.88 -10.28
C TYR A 261 0.13 7.39 -10.25
N ARG A 262 0.26 7.96 -9.04
CA ARG A 262 0.53 9.41 -8.86
C ARG A 262 1.91 9.80 -9.38
N ALA A 263 2.90 8.91 -9.26
CA ALA A 263 4.23 9.18 -9.81
C ALA A 263 4.20 9.25 -11.33
N ALA A 264 3.44 8.36 -11.99
CA ALA A 264 3.26 8.41 -13.43
C ALA A 264 2.50 9.67 -13.88
N GLU A 265 1.41 10.02 -13.20
CA GLU A 265 0.66 11.25 -13.45
C GLU A 265 1.55 12.50 -13.30
N MET A 266 2.33 12.56 -12.23
CA MET A 266 3.25 13.67 -11.97
C MET A 266 4.35 13.75 -13.03
N LEU A 267 4.95 12.62 -13.43
CA LEU A 267 5.97 12.59 -14.47
C LEU A 267 5.43 13.06 -15.83
N ASP A 268 4.23 12.62 -16.19
CA ASP A 268 3.57 13.02 -17.45
C ASP A 268 3.32 14.54 -17.50
N GLN A 269 2.86 15.11 -16.38
CA GLN A 269 2.70 16.56 -16.24
C GLN A 269 4.03 17.30 -16.39
N LEU A 270 5.12 16.79 -15.81
CA LEU A 270 6.45 17.36 -15.91
C LEU A 270 7.01 17.31 -17.33
N MET A 271 6.82 16.22 -18.03
CA MET A 271 7.23 16.10 -19.46
C MET A 271 6.41 17.03 -20.37
N GLY A 272 5.11 17.20 -20.10
CA GLY A 272 4.23 18.04 -20.92
C GLY A 272 4.32 19.56 -20.65
N ARG A 273 4.65 19.97 -19.42
CA ARG A 273 4.60 21.37 -18.96
C ARG A 273 5.95 21.95 -18.54
N GLY A 274 6.98 21.12 -18.51
CA GLY A 274 8.27 21.48 -17.95
C GLY A 274 8.32 21.40 -16.42
N MET A 275 9.52 21.58 -15.86
CA MET A 275 9.74 21.52 -14.40
C MET A 275 9.10 22.73 -13.73
N PRO A 276 8.20 22.55 -12.72
CA PRO A 276 7.67 23.66 -11.93
C PRO A 276 8.78 24.28 -11.07
N GLY A 277 8.63 25.56 -10.74
CA GLY A 277 9.54 26.26 -9.83
C GLY A 277 9.57 25.64 -8.43
N GLU A 278 8.39 25.27 -7.91
CA GLU A 278 8.25 24.46 -6.70
C GLU A 278 8.16 22.98 -7.05
N LYS A 279 8.88 22.14 -6.29
CA LYS A 279 8.92 20.71 -6.52
C LYS A 279 7.76 20.04 -5.79
N PRO A 280 6.79 19.46 -6.51
CA PRO A 280 5.60 18.91 -5.89
C PRO A 280 5.96 17.74 -4.98
N LEU A 281 5.38 17.76 -3.78
CA LEU A 281 5.44 16.71 -2.79
C LEU A 281 4.04 16.12 -2.63
N SER A 282 3.90 14.82 -2.76
CA SER A 282 2.63 14.13 -2.60
C SER A 282 2.80 12.90 -1.73
N THR A 283 1.83 12.68 -0.84
CA THR A 283 1.77 11.45 -0.04
C THR A 283 0.63 10.55 -0.51
N ALA A 284 0.81 9.24 -0.42
CA ALA A 284 -0.28 8.29 -0.59
C ALA A 284 -1.38 8.52 0.45
N ASN A 285 -2.54 7.91 0.22
CA ASN A 285 -3.62 7.86 1.19
C ASN A 285 -3.16 7.22 2.50
N ASN A 286 -3.97 7.40 3.55
CA ASN A 286 -3.65 6.85 4.86
C ASN A 286 -3.48 5.33 4.79
N PRO A 287 -2.45 4.77 5.48
CA PRO A 287 -2.28 3.34 5.60
C PRO A 287 -3.47 2.71 6.33
N GLU A 288 -3.82 1.48 5.96
CA GLU A 288 -4.92 0.72 6.56
C GLU A 288 -4.41 -0.64 7.03
N ILE A 289 -4.95 -1.15 8.14
CA ILE A 289 -4.60 -2.49 8.61
C ILE A 289 -5.58 -3.50 8.04
N CYS A 290 -5.05 -4.47 7.31
CA CYS A 290 -5.75 -5.69 6.93
C CYS A 290 -5.63 -6.69 8.08
N VAL A 291 -6.57 -6.63 9.03
CA VAL A 291 -6.57 -7.54 10.20
C VAL A 291 -6.93 -8.96 9.75
N ARG A 292 -6.08 -9.91 10.15
CA ARG A 292 -6.24 -11.36 9.99
C ARG A 292 -5.94 -12.04 11.33
N GLU A 293 -5.73 -13.34 11.32
CA GLU A 293 -5.59 -14.17 12.53
C GLU A 293 -4.40 -13.78 13.42
N SER A 294 -3.25 -13.40 12.83
CA SER A 294 -1.99 -13.23 13.57
C SER A 294 -1.96 -12.05 14.57
N SER A 295 -2.89 -11.11 14.46
CA SER A 295 -3.05 -10.02 15.44
C SER A 295 -4.52 -9.73 15.72
N ASP A 296 -5.42 -10.69 15.51
CA ASP A 296 -6.83 -10.52 15.83
C ASP A 296 -7.02 -10.41 17.35
N SER A 297 -6.86 -9.18 17.82
CA SER A 297 -6.98 -8.82 19.24
C SER A 297 -8.38 -9.05 19.80
N TYR A 298 -9.37 -9.08 18.94
CA TYR A 298 -10.76 -9.20 19.37
C TYR A 298 -11.11 -10.61 19.82
N ALA A 299 -10.46 -11.64 19.24
CA ALA A 299 -10.59 -13.02 19.70
C ALA A 299 -10.12 -13.20 21.14
N LEU A 300 -9.15 -12.39 21.60
CA LEU A 300 -8.58 -12.43 22.95
C LEU A 300 -9.38 -11.62 23.98
N LEU A 301 -10.10 -10.57 23.53
CA LEU A 301 -10.87 -9.69 24.41
C LEU A 301 -12.26 -10.25 24.74
N SER A 302 -12.89 -10.93 23.80
CA SER A 302 -14.19 -11.57 23.96
C SER A 302 -14.44 -12.55 22.82
N LYS A 303 -14.63 -13.81 23.15
CA LYS A 303 -14.95 -14.87 22.17
C LYS A 303 -16.21 -14.53 21.38
N GLU A 304 -17.22 -14.01 22.03
CA GLU A 304 -18.50 -13.67 21.42
C GLU A 304 -18.37 -12.51 20.43
N PHE A 305 -17.53 -11.51 20.77
CA PHE A 305 -17.25 -10.38 19.91
C PHE A 305 -16.43 -10.80 18.68
N ALA A 306 -15.45 -11.69 18.87
CA ALA A 306 -14.66 -12.24 17.77
C ALA A 306 -15.55 -13.02 16.78
N VAL A 307 -16.43 -13.89 17.28
CA VAL A 307 -17.38 -14.64 16.47
C VAL A 307 -18.28 -13.68 15.67
N ALA A 308 -18.78 -12.61 16.31
CA ALA A 308 -19.57 -11.59 15.65
C ALA A 308 -18.81 -10.86 14.54
N LEU A 309 -17.55 -10.50 14.78
CA LEU A 309 -16.70 -9.84 13.79
C LEU A 309 -16.33 -10.76 12.63
N GLN A 310 -16.01 -12.01 12.91
CA GLN A 310 -15.72 -13.00 11.88
C GLN A 310 -16.93 -13.20 10.98
N PHE A 311 -18.11 -13.40 11.57
CA PHE A 311 -19.36 -13.48 10.82
C PHE A 311 -19.59 -12.27 9.92
N LEU A 312 -19.35 -11.05 10.43
CA LEU A 312 -19.45 -9.84 9.62
C LEU A 312 -18.48 -9.85 8.43
N ARG A 313 -17.21 -10.23 8.63
CA ARG A 313 -16.19 -10.27 7.57
C ARG A 313 -16.55 -11.25 6.45
N GLU A 314 -17.11 -12.41 6.82
CA GLU A 314 -17.47 -13.47 5.88
C GLU A 314 -18.74 -13.15 5.09
N HIS A 315 -19.72 -12.45 5.69
CA HIS A 315 -21.06 -12.29 5.16
C HIS A 315 -21.43 -10.84 4.78
N LEU A 316 -20.47 -9.90 4.75
CA LEU A 316 -20.76 -8.50 4.36
C LEU A 316 -21.40 -8.34 2.97
N ASN A 317 -21.14 -9.30 2.07
CA ASN A 317 -21.69 -9.34 0.72
C ASN A 317 -23.13 -9.85 0.66
N GLU A 318 -23.66 -10.32 1.78
CA GLU A 318 -25.00 -10.87 1.93
C GLU A 318 -25.94 -9.86 2.63
N PRO A 319 -27.25 -10.03 2.51
CA PRO A 319 -28.23 -9.18 3.21
C PRO A 319 -28.29 -9.52 4.71
N ILE A 320 -27.20 -9.25 5.45
CA ILE A 320 -27.14 -9.43 6.90
C ILE A 320 -27.62 -8.17 7.63
N TYR A 321 -28.21 -8.40 8.82
CA TYR A 321 -28.73 -7.37 9.70
C TYR A 321 -28.22 -7.55 11.14
N VAL A 322 -28.37 -6.52 11.97
CA VAL A 322 -27.95 -6.56 13.39
C VAL A 322 -28.46 -7.81 14.14
N PRO A 323 -29.73 -8.27 13.99
CA PRO A 323 -30.18 -9.49 14.63
C PRO A 323 -29.39 -10.75 14.27
N ASP A 324 -28.89 -10.86 13.03
CA ASP A 324 -28.11 -12.02 12.58
C ASP A 324 -26.77 -12.07 13.31
N VAL A 325 -26.10 -10.93 13.42
CA VAL A 325 -24.83 -10.78 14.15
C VAL A 325 -25.02 -11.10 15.63
N VAL A 326 -26.10 -10.62 16.22
CA VAL A 326 -26.45 -10.91 17.63
C VAL A 326 -26.67 -12.40 17.84
N ARG A 327 -27.45 -13.04 16.97
CA ARG A 327 -27.75 -14.48 17.03
C ARG A 327 -26.47 -15.33 16.99
N VAL A 328 -25.57 -15.03 16.07
CA VAL A 328 -24.32 -15.79 15.91
C VAL A 328 -23.37 -15.58 17.10
N SER A 329 -23.36 -14.39 17.69
CA SER A 329 -22.50 -14.09 18.85
C SER A 329 -22.90 -14.85 20.13
N GLY A 330 -24.16 -15.32 20.24
CA GLY A 330 -24.66 -16.03 21.41
C GLY A 330 -24.88 -15.15 22.66
N VAL A 331 -24.81 -13.81 22.54
CA VAL A 331 -25.05 -12.89 23.66
C VAL A 331 -26.17 -11.89 23.38
N SER A 332 -26.63 -11.21 24.41
CA SER A 332 -27.68 -10.20 24.24
C SER A 332 -27.20 -9.03 23.38
N ARG A 333 -28.15 -8.42 22.63
CA ARG A 333 -27.86 -7.24 21.79
C ARG A 333 -27.16 -6.11 22.59
N ARG A 334 -27.64 -5.86 23.83
CA ARG A 334 -27.03 -4.82 24.69
C ARG A 334 -25.56 -5.09 25.02
N LYS A 335 -25.22 -6.35 25.33
CA LYS A 335 -23.84 -6.75 25.62
C LYS A 335 -22.97 -6.58 24.37
N LEU A 336 -23.45 -7.07 23.22
CA LEU A 336 -22.69 -6.99 21.97
C LEU A 336 -22.51 -5.55 21.48
N GLU A 337 -23.57 -4.71 21.53
CA GLU A 337 -23.45 -3.27 21.20
C GLU A 337 -22.45 -2.55 22.10
N GLY A 338 -22.42 -2.90 23.42
CA GLY A 338 -21.43 -2.39 24.35
C GLY A 338 -20.00 -2.78 23.96
N GLN A 339 -19.79 -4.01 23.50
CA GLN A 339 -18.50 -4.50 23.03
C GLN A 339 -18.07 -3.79 21.73
N PHE A 340 -18.98 -3.64 20.76
CA PHE A 340 -18.71 -2.90 19.52
C PHE A 340 -18.32 -1.43 19.80
N LYS A 341 -19.04 -0.74 20.68
CA LYS A 341 -18.70 0.62 21.10
C LYS A 341 -17.36 0.68 21.82
N LYS A 342 -17.11 -0.26 22.75
CA LYS A 342 -15.86 -0.32 23.52
C LYS A 342 -14.63 -0.56 22.64
N TYR A 343 -14.71 -1.52 21.69
CA TYR A 343 -13.56 -1.99 20.93
C TYR A 343 -13.39 -1.29 19.58
N LEU A 344 -14.50 -0.86 18.93
CA LEU A 344 -14.48 -0.23 17.60
C LEU A 344 -14.92 1.24 17.63
N GLY A 345 -15.36 1.77 18.78
CA GLY A 345 -15.87 3.13 18.88
C GLY A 345 -17.21 3.37 18.18
N ARG A 346 -17.84 2.33 17.62
CA ARG A 346 -19.06 2.41 16.82
C ARG A 346 -19.96 1.19 17.06
N GLY A 347 -21.27 1.31 16.76
CA GLY A 347 -22.24 0.23 16.93
C GLY A 347 -22.21 -0.79 15.78
N ILE A 348 -22.93 -1.93 15.96
CA ILE A 348 -22.97 -3.05 15.00
C ILE A 348 -23.45 -2.57 13.62
N TYR A 349 -24.55 -1.79 13.57
CA TYR A 349 -25.07 -1.26 12.31
C TYR A 349 -24.06 -0.39 11.56
N GLN A 350 -23.34 0.46 12.28
CA GLN A 350 -22.29 1.32 11.68
C GLN A 350 -21.13 0.49 11.15
N GLU A 351 -20.78 -0.62 11.80
CA GLU A 351 -19.76 -1.56 11.34
C GLU A 351 -20.18 -2.24 10.03
N ILE A 352 -21.38 -2.82 9.96
CA ILE A 352 -21.95 -3.41 8.75
C ILE A 352 -21.90 -2.39 7.60
N ARG A 353 -22.40 -1.18 7.86
CA ARG A 353 -22.46 -0.12 6.85
C ARG A 353 -21.08 0.29 6.37
N SER A 354 -20.12 0.42 7.28
CA SER A 354 -18.74 0.79 6.96
C SER A 354 -18.06 -0.28 6.09
N GLY A 355 -18.23 -1.55 6.43
CA GLY A 355 -17.68 -2.67 5.65
C GLY A 355 -18.29 -2.75 4.24
N ARG A 356 -19.60 -2.55 4.11
CA ARG A 356 -20.28 -2.50 2.80
C ARG A 356 -19.79 -1.34 1.93
N ILE A 357 -19.61 -0.15 2.51
CA ILE A 357 -19.06 1.01 1.80
C ILE A 357 -17.62 0.73 1.33
N ALA A 358 -16.79 0.11 2.18
CA ALA A 358 -15.42 -0.26 1.81
C ALA A 358 -15.39 -1.27 0.66
N THR A 359 -16.25 -2.29 0.69
CA THR A 359 -16.41 -3.27 -0.40
C THR A 359 -16.89 -2.59 -1.68
N ALA A 360 -17.90 -1.72 -1.60
CA ALA A 360 -18.41 -0.97 -2.75
C ALA A 360 -17.33 -0.07 -3.37
N LYS A 361 -16.60 0.70 -2.54
CA LYS A 361 -15.48 1.51 -3.00
C LYS A 361 -14.48 0.65 -3.77
N ARG A 362 -14.03 -0.45 -3.19
CA ARG A 362 -13.07 -1.37 -3.85
C ARG A 362 -13.59 -1.85 -5.20
N LEU A 363 -14.85 -2.30 -5.29
CA LEU A 363 -15.44 -2.77 -6.55
C LEU A 363 -15.57 -1.65 -7.58
N LEU A 364 -15.94 -0.45 -7.16
CA LEU A 364 -16.02 0.74 -8.03
C LEU A 364 -14.66 1.10 -8.63
N THR A 365 -13.58 0.99 -7.83
CA THR A 365 -12.24 1.41 -8.21
C THR A 365 -11.41 0.33 -8.88
N THR A 366 -11.79 -0.96 -8.76
CA THR A 366 -10.99 -2.08 -9.29
C THR A 366 -11.71 -2.93 -10.34
N THR A 367 -12.95 -2.59 -10.67
CA THR A 367 -13.73 -3.36 -11.66
C THR A 367 -14.59 -2.46 -12.54
N THR A 368 -14.97 -2.98 -13.70
CA THR A 368 -15.95 -2.36 -14.62
C THR A 368 -17.39 -2.80 -14.37
N LEU A 369 -17.67 -3.47 -13.25
CA LEU A 369 -19.01 -3.99 -12.94
C LEU A 369 -20.06 -2.88 -12.92
N PRO A 370 -21.28 -3.14 -13.42
CA PRO A 370 -22.41 -2.20 -13.32
C PRO A 370 -22.75 -1.90 -11.85
N LEU A 371 -23.27 -0.69 -11.58
CA LEU A 371 -23.66 -0.28 -10.22
C LEU A 371 -24.68 -1.24 -9.57
N VAL A 372 -25.57 -1.85 -10.37
CA VAL A 372 -26.50 -2.90 -9.91
C VAL A 372 -25.74 -4.08 -9.28
N GLU A 373 -24.72 -4.57 -9.97
CA GLU A 373 -23.93 -5.69 -9.48
C GLU A 373 -23.06 -5.30 -8.29
N ILE A 374 -22.52 -4.09 -8.27
CA ILE A 374 -21.76 -3.57 -7.15
C ILE A 374 -22.64 -3.44 -5.92
N SER A 375 -23.88 -2.91 -6.04
CA SER A 375 -24.78 -2.83 -4.92
C SER A 375 -25.05 -4.21 -4.30
N ARG A 376 -25.33 -5.20 -5.16
CA ARG A 376 -25.56 -6.59 -4.72
C ARG A 376 -24.31 -7.20 -4.07
N LYS A 377 -23.14 -7.11 -4.72
CA LYS A 377 -21.88 -7.70 -4.23
C LYS A 377 -21.31 -7.00 -2.98
N SER A 378 -21.76 -5.79 -2.68
CA SER A 378 -21.41 -5.05 -1.46
C SER A 378 -22.49 -5.09 -0.38
N GLY A 379 -23.55 -5.91 -0.56
CA GLY A 379 -24.58 -6.14 0.43
C GLY A 379 -25.59 -5.00 0.58
N PHE A 380 -25.67 -4.05 -0.37
CA PHE A 380 -26.72 -3.03 -0.39
C PHE A 380 -28.00 -3.58 -1.04
N ASN A 381 -29.15 -3.20 -0.50
CA ASN A 381 -30.44 -3.67 -1.00
C ASN A 381 -30.77 -3.19 -2.41
N ASN A 382 -30.27 -2.01 -2.81
CA ASN A 382 -30.44 -1.42 -4.13
C ASN A 382 -29.40 -0.35 -4.43
N ILE A 383 -29.38 0.14 -5.66
CA ILE A 383 -28.45 1.18 -6.15
C ILE A 383 -28.62 2.48 -5.36
N SER A 384 -29.86 2.89 -5.06
CA SER A 384 -30.11 4.15 -4.36
C SER A 384 -29.52 4.15 -2.95
N ALA A 385 -29.57 3.02 -2.24
CA ALA A 385 -28.95 2.86 -0.93
C ALA A 385 -27.40 2.87 -1.02
N LEU A 386 -26.84 2.26 -2.06
CA LEU A 386 -25.39 2.32 -2.35
C LEU A 386 -24.97 3.77 -2.63
N GLU A 387 -25.62 4.45 -3.56
CA GLU A 387 -25.28 5.83 -3.97
C GLU A 387 -25.40 6.80 -2.79
N ALA A 388 -26.49 6.72 -2.01
CA ALA A 388 -26.64 7.55 -0.81
C ALA A 388 -25.51 7.32 0.20
N ALA A 389 -25.04 6.07 0.38
CA ALA A 389 -23.95 5.76 1.28
C ALA A 389 -22.58 6.27 0.76
N ILE A 390 -22.35 6.18 -0.56
CA ILE A 390 -21.13 6.69 -1.22
C ILE A 390 -21.10 8.21 -1.14
N VAL A 391 -22.17 8.90 -1.54
CA VAL A 391 -22.25 10.37 -1.46
C VAL A 391 -22.05 10.87 -0.04
N GLN A 392 -22.69 10.25 0.94
CA GLN A 392 -22.53 10.63 2.35
C GLN A 392 -21.09 10.44 2.85
N LYS A 393 -20.36 9.42 2.36
CA LYS A 393 -19.00 9.10 2.83
C LYS A 393 -17.91 9.84 2.08
N PHE A 394 -18.07 10.06 0.76
CA PHE A 394 -17.01 10.56 -0.14
C PHE A 394 -17.36 11.89 -0.79
N GLY A 395 -18.60 12.39 -0.66
CA GLY A 395 -19.04 13.65 -1.25
C GLY A 395 -19.26 13.60 -2.77
N CYS A 396 -19.19 12.42 -3.40
CA CYS A 396 -19.35 12.22 -4.83
C CYS A 396 -20.18 10.96 -5.13
N THR A 397 -20.73 10.84 -6.34
CA THR A 397 -21.48 9.67 -6.79
C THR A 397 -20.56 8.45 -7.02
N GLY A 398 -21.13 7.25 -7.08
CA GLY A 398 -20.38 6.04 -7.43
C GLY A 398 -19.74 6.11 -8.82
N GLY A 399 -20.43 6.77 -9.78
CA GLY A 399 -19.88 7.03 -11.11
C GLY A 399 -18.66 7.97 -11.08
N GLU A 400 -18.75 9.07 -10.35
CA GLU A 400 -17.64 10.01 -10.15
C GLU A 400 -16.49 9.37 -9.38
N LEU A 401 -16.80 8.58 -8.34
CA LEU A 401 -15.77 7.85 -7.58
C LEU A 401 -15.02 6.85 -8.46
N ARG A 402 -15.72 6.19 -9.38
CA ARG A 402 -15.12 5.31 -10.41
C ARG A 402 -14.26 6.11 -11.38
N ALA A 403 -14.77 7.24 -11.90
CA ALA A 403 -14.05 8.08 -12.85
C ALA A 403 -12.78 8.70 -12.24
N ASN A 404 -12.83 9.03 -10.95
CA ASN A 404 -11.72 9.63 -10.21
C ASN A 404 -10.79 8.58 -9.57
N SER A 405 -11.10 7.28 -9.72
CA SER A 405 -10.24 6.22 -9.20
C SER A 405 -9.35 5.70 -10.30
N PRO A 406 -8.04 5.59 -10.07
CA PRO A 406 -7.14 4.90 -10.98
C PRO A 406 -7.49 3.40 -10.98
N ASP A 407 -7.87 2.86 -12.14
CA ASP A 407 -7.97 1.41 -12.35
C ASP A 407 -6.60 0.73 -12.29
#